data_024ceb6ce04721596a0d048ce4e48b8b
#
_entry.id   024ceb6ce04721596a0d048ce4e48b8b
#
_cell.length_a   1.000
_cell.length_b   1.000
_cell.length_c   1.000
_cell.angle_alpha   90.00
_cell.angle_beta   90.00
_cell.angle_gamma   90.00
#
_symmetry.space_group_name_H-M   'P 1'
#
loop_
_entity.id
_entity.type
_entity.pdbx_description
1 polymer ?
#
loop_
_entity_poly.entity_id
_entity_poly.type
_entity_poly.pdbx_seq_one_letter_code
_entity_poly.pdbx_strand_id
1 'polypeptide(L)' 'MAETWSGDFYCVKCKAKRDANGQVQVSDKGTRMAKATCPVCSTNLNRILGRA' A
#
# COMPACT_ATOMS: atom_id res chain seq x y z
N MET A 1 5.19 -16.07 2.63
CA MET A 1 4.58 -15.44 3.81
C MET A 1 4.29 -13.99 3.51
N ALA A 2 3.15 -13.50 3.96
CA ALA A 2 2.79 -12.11 3.76
C ALA A 2 3.50 -11.23 4.78
N GLU A 3 4.16 -10.20 4.30
CA GLU A 3 4.74 -9.18 5.17
C GLU A 3 3.77 -8.03 5.28
N THR A 4 3.79 -7.35 6.40
CA THR A 4 3.00 -6.15 6.56
C THR A 4 3.93 -4.93 6.55
N TRP A 5 3.43 -3.86 5.98
CA TRP A 5 4.16 -2.61 5.92
C TRP A 5 3.22 -1.48 6.31
N SER A 6 3.64 -0.68 7.24
CA SER A 6 2.86 0.47 7.67
C SER A 6 3.59 1.74 7.27
N GLY A 7 2.83 2.71 6.81
CA GLY A 7 3.40 3.98 6.40
C GLY A 7 2.39 4.81 5.64
N ASP A 8 2.89 5.81 4.93
CA ASP A 8 2.05 6.75 4.22
C ASP A 8 1.58 6.16 2.90
N PHE A 9 0.27 6.15 2.72
CA PHE A 9 -0.35 5.84 1.43
C PHE A 9 -1.08 7.09 0.95
N TYR A 10 -1.02 7.32 -0.33
CA TYR A 10 -1.74 8.44 -0.92
C TYR A 10 -3.11 7.96 -1.39
N CYS A 11 -4.15 8.56 -0.86
CA CYS A 11 -5.52 8.25 -1.27
C CYS A 11 -5.96 9.27 -2.32
N VAL A 12 -6.19 8.80 -3.54
CA VAL A 12 -6.60 9.68 -4.64
C VAL A 12 -8.02 10.20 -4.46
N LYS A 13 -8.86 9.44 -3.76
CA LYS A 13 -10.23 9.88 -3.50
C LYS A 13 -10.28 10.96 -2.44
N CYS A 14 -9.51 10.79 -1.38
CA CYS A 14 -9.46 11.78 -0.30
C CYS A 14 -8.50 12.91 -0.63
N LYS A 15 -7.66 12.73 -1.64
CA LYS A 15 -6.62 13.69 -2.04
C LYS A 15 -5.71 14.06 -0.88
N ALA A 16 -5.41 13.08 -0.06
CA ALA A 16 -4.58 13.28 1.13
C ALA A 16 -3.81 12.01 1.45
N LYS A 17 -2.68 12.18 2.11
CA LYS A 17 -1.90 11.05 2.58
C LYS A 17 -2.55 10.48 3.82
N ARG A 18 -2.58 9.17 3.92
CA ARG A 18 -3.15 8.47 5.07
C ARG A 18 -2.19 7.40 5.54
N ASP A 19 -2.04 7.31 6.85
CA ASP A 19 -1.30 6.20 7.44
C ASP A 19 -2.18 4.96 7.43
N ALA A 20 -1.65 3.89 6.90
CA ALA A 20 -2.40 2.64 6.84
C ALA A 20 -1.44 1.46 6.93
N ASN A 21 -1.97 0.34 7.38
CA ASN A 21 -1.24 -0.91 7.39
C ASN A 21 -1.61 -1.69 6.14
N GLY A 22 -0.62 -2.00 5.33
CA GLY A 22 -0.82 -2.73 4.11
C GLY A 22 -0.10 -4.07 4.13
N GLN A 23 -0.45 -4.92 3.18
CA GLN A 23 0.24 -6.17 2.98
C GLN A 23 1.25 -6.01 1.85
N VAL A 24 2.46 -6.50 2.09
CA VAL A 24 3.51 -6.45 1.08
C VAL A 24 3.36 -7.66 0.18
N GLN A 25 3.33 -7.43 -1.11
CA GLN A 25 3.31 -8.47 -2.12
C GLN A 25 4.46 -8.27 -3.08
N VAL A 26 5.06 -9.36 -3.50
CA VAL A 26 6.13 -9.32 -4.48
C VAL A 26 5.55 -9.81 -5.80
N SER A 27 5.65 -8.98 -6.84
CA SER A 27 5.18 -9.36 -8.16
C SER A 27 6.16 -10.32 -8.84
N ASP A 28 5.73 -10.92 -9.93
CA ASP A 28 6.57 -11.83 -10.71
C ASP A 28 7.84 -11.17 -11.20
N LYS A 29 7.81 -9.87 -11.32
CA LYS A 29 8.96 -9.08 -11.77
C LYS A 29 9.92 -8.73 -10.63
N GLY A 30 9.61 -9.16 -9.42
CA GLY A 30 10.43 -8.85 -8.27
C GLY A 30 10.17 -7.49 -7.67
N THR A 31 9.03 -6.89 -7.97
CA THR A 31 8.65 -5.58 -7.43
C THR A 31 7.84 -5.77 -6.15
N ARG A 32 8.29 -5.11 -5.09
CA ARG A 32 7.56 -5.14 -3.83
C ARG A 32 6.52 -4.03 -3.81
N MET A 33 5.30 -4.40 -3.49
CA MET A 33 4.20 -3.44 -3.41
C MET A 33 3.46 -3.64 -2.09
N ALA A 34 3.07 -2.53 -1.49
CA ALA A 34 2.21 -2.56 -0.31
C ALA A 34 0.79 -2.23 -0.74
N LYS A 35 -0.16 -3.03 -0.29
CA LYS A 35 -1.58 -2.82 -0.57
C LYS A 35 -2.31 -2.58 0.73
N ALA A 36 -3.10 -1.54 0.76
CA ALA A 36 -3.87 -1.19 1.95
C ALA A 36 -5.24 -0.66 1.54
N THR A 37 -6.08 -0.44 2.54
CA THR A 37 -7.39 0.15 2.32
C THR A 37 -7.46 1.46 3.09
N CYS A 38 -7.92 2.50 2.43
CA CYS A 38 -8.09 3.78 3.09
C CYS A 38 -9.16 3.67 4.18
N PRO A 39 -8.87 4.09 5.41
CA PRO A 39 -9.85 3.98 6.49
C PRO A 39 -10.99 4.99 6.37
N VAL A 40 -10.85 5.97 5.51
CA VAL A 40 -11.87 7.03 5.37
C VAL A 40 -12.83 6.72 4.24
N CYS A 41 -12.32 6.39 3.07
CA CYS A 41 -13.16 6.17 1.89
C CYS A 41 -13.16 4.73 1.41
N SER A 42 -12.46 3.84 2.10
CA SER A 42 -12.36 2.42 1.75
C SER A 42 -11.81 2.17 0.36
N THR A 43 -11.01 3.09 -0.14
CA THR A 43 -10.39 2.96 -1.44
C THR A 43 -9.11 2.12 -1.31
N ASN A 44 -8.90 1.24 -2.28
CA ASN A 44 -7.67 0.45 -2.29
C ASN A 44 -6.48 1.33 -2.57
N LEU A 45 -5.48 1.22 -1.72
CA LEU A 45 -4.25 1.99 -1.84
C LEU A 45 -3.11 1.07 -2.21
N ASN A 46 -2.23 1.55 -3.05
CA ASN A 46 -1.04 0.80 -3.45
C ASN A 46 0.18 1.68 -3.33
N ARG A 47 1.27 1.07 -2.90
CA ARG A 47 2.54 1.78 -2.84
C ARG A 47 3.64 0.84 -3.29
N ILE A 48 4.47 1.31 -4.18
CA ILE A 48 5.63 0.55 -4.64
C ILE A 48 6.79 0.80 -3.69
N LEU A 49 7.29 -0.27 -3.09
CA LEU A 49 8.38 -0.18 -2.12
C LEU A 49 9.75 -0.37 -2.75
N GLY A 50 9.78 -0.83 -3.99
CA GLY A 50 11.03 -1.08 -4.68
C GLY A 50 11.14 -2.53 -5.09
N ARG A 51 12.36 -2.97 -5.36
CA ARG A 51 12.60 -4.35 -5.75
C ARG A 51 12.85 -5.22 -4.52
N ALA A 52 12.40 -6.43 -4.63
CA ALA A 52 12.68 -7.43 -3.61
C ALA A 52 14.14 -7.86 -3.65
#